data_3e36a23239d16ba563dc80c4bb77577f
#
_entry.id   3e36a23239d16ba563dc80c4bb77577f
#
_cell.length_a   1.000
_cell.length_b   1.000
_cell.length_c   1.000
_cell.angle_alpha   90.00
_cell.angle_beta   90.00
_cell.angle_gamma   90.00
#
_symmetry.space_group_name_H-M   'P 1'
#
loop_
_entity.id
_entity.type
_entity.pdbx_description
1 polymer ?
#
loop_
_entity_poly.entity_id
_entity_poly.type
_entity_poly.pdbx_seq_one_letter_code
_entity_poly.pdbx_strand_id
1 'polypeptide(L)'
;DFSSIKTLEQWFNEWFTKAKGPNLKDEQSRATYLRKIKNTYIRILGIKNIKDLKQMDIQMATNELLGEEHYAERTIKEALGVLRSCLDAAVINRIIPVNVCVDIFFKDENLKPQERRVLTKEEQDKFLEEAKNDYYYEAYCILLCTGMRIGEFSGLQWRDIDFENKVIHIDRSMKTGYVNGKKIEILTTPKTQNSYREIPFFGETEKYLMNWKKKQLFYKQKLGDRWRASPEFGDLVFTSTLGSPVTRYVLSSAIDRLVNNINMKELTIASREGREIIPFEDVYPHAFRHTFATRCFEKGMSPLVIQRIMGHANYATTLSFTHLLNDKKKEEINRIGDFLA
;
A
#
# COMPACT_ATOMS: atom_id res chain seq x y z
N ASP A 1 24.19 -22.43 24.21
CA ASP A 1 23.67 -23.79 24.40
C ASP A 1 22.16 -23.80 24.19
N PHE A 2 21.71 -24.56 23.19
CA PHE A 2 20.28 -24.68 22.82
C PHE A 2 19.62 -25.89 23.53
N SER A 3 20.29 -26.55 24.44
CA SER A 3 19.79 -27.76 25.11
C SER A 3 18.54 -27.50 25.98
N SER A 4 18.31 -26.28 26.42
CA SER A 4 17.15 -25.89 27.25
C SER A 4 15.89 -25.58 26.43
N ILE A 5 15.99 -25.48 25.12
CA ILE A 5 14.86 -25.12 24.24
C ILE A 5 13.95 -26.35 24.08
N LYS A 6 12.71 -26.24 24.52
CA LYS A 6 11.72 -27.29 24.46
C LYS A 6 10.54 -26.98 23.55
N THR A 7 10.10 -25.71 23.46
CA THR A 7 8.91 -25.34 22.71
C THR A 7 9.24 -24.56 21.44
N LEU A 8 8.28 -24.58 20.47
CA LEU A 8 8.40 -23.81 19.25
C LEU A 8 8.54 -22.30 19.54
N GLU A 9 7.80 -21.77 20.51
CA GLU A 9 7.89 -20.37 20.88
C GLU A 9 9.25 -19.98 21.48
N GLN A 10 9.81 -20.85 22.34
CA GLN A 10 11.13 -20.62 22.91
C GLN A 10 12.19 -20.56 21.80
N TRP A 11 12.16 -21.51 20.87
CA TRP A 11 13.07 -21.50 19.73
C TRP A 11 12.86 -20.27 18.84
N PHE A 12 11.62 -19.94 18.50
CA PHE A 12 11.31 -18.78 17.68
C PHE A 12 11.88 -17.49 18.31
N ASN A 13 11.66 -17.27 19.60
CA ASN A 13 12.14 -16.09 20.29
C ASN A 13 13.67 -16.02 20.31
N GLU A 14 14.35 -17.15 20.54
CA GLU A 14 15.81 -17.25 20.51
C GLU A 14 16.38 -16.93 19.13
N TRP A 15 15.89 -17.63 18.11
CA TRP A 15 16.27 -17.42 16.72
C TRP A 15 16.01 -15.99 16.24
N PHE A 16 14.83 -15.46 16.57
CA PHE A 16 14.48 -14.12 16.16
C PHE A 16 15.40 -13.09 16.81
N THR A 17 15.64 -13.20 18.11
CA THR A 17 16.44 -12.24 18.86
C THR A 17 17.91 -12.26 18.42
N LYS A 18 18.48 -13.45 18.23
CA LYS A 18 19.92 -13.62 17.96
C LYS A 18 20.29 -13.60 16.49
N ALA A 19 19.40 -14.06 15.61
CA ALA A 19 19.71 -14.23 14.19
C ALA A 19 18.86 -13.37 13.26
N LYS A 20 17.54 -13.51 13.27
CA LYS A 20 16.69 -12.87 12.26
C LYS A 20 16.45 -11.39 12.52
N GLY A 21 16.13 -11.02 13.75
CA GLY A 21 15.78 -9.65 14.13
C GLY A 21 16.88 -8.63 13.86
N PRO A 22 18.15 -8.89 14.26
CA PRO A 22 19.26 -7.97 13.96
C PRO A 22 19.47 -7.69 12.47
N ASN A 23 19.13 -8.66 11.60
CA ASN A 23 19.29 -8.56 10.15
C ASN A 23 18.06 -7.94 9.43
N LEU A 24 17.01 -7.56 10.17
CA LEU A 24 15.88 -6.81 9.61
C LEU A 24 16.20 -5.32 9.58
N LYS A 25 15.81 -4.66 8.49
CA LYS A 25 16.22 -3.31 8.11
C LYS A 25 15.88 -2.24 9.17
N ASP A 26 14.72 -2.36 9.81
CA ASP A 26 14.20 -1.38 10.75
C ASP A 26 13.29 -2.03 11.81
N GLU A 27 13.03 -1.30 12.89
CA GLU A 27 12.19 -1.77 14.00
C GLU A 27 10.75 -2.06 13.57
N GLN A 28 10.20 -1.29 12.61
CA GLN A 28 8.88 -1.53 12.06
C GLN A 28 8.80 -2.85 11.28
N SER A 29 9.85 -3.18 10.54
CA SER A 29 9.96 -4.48 9.88
C SER A 29 10.02 -5.62 10.89
N ARG A 30 10.75 -5.43 12.00
CA ARG A 30 10.81 -6.39 13.12
C ARG A 30 9.44 -6.57 13.76
N ALA A 31 8.75 -5.49 14.10
CA ALA A 31 7.42 -5.53 14.70
C ALA A 31 6.39 -6.20 13.78
N THR A 32 6.44 -5.90 12.48
CA THR A 32 5.56 -6.53 11.49
C THR A 32 5.81 -8.02 11.35
N TYR A 33 7.08 -8.42 11.34
CA TYR A 33 7.49 -9.82 11.26
C TYR A 33 7.01 -10.61 12.49
N LEU A 34 7.26 -10.06 13.68
CA LEU A 34 6.81 -10.64 14.96
C LEU A 34 5.29 -10.77 15.02
N ARG A 35 4.56 -9.72 14.67
CA ARG A 35 3.10 -9.72 14.72
C ARG A 35 2.50 -10.79 13.82
N LYS A 36 3.02 -10.97 12.59
CA LYS A 36 2.53 -11.98 11.67
C LYS A 36 2.58 -13.38 12.27
N ILE A 37 3.72 -13.77 12.78
CA ILE A 37 3.93 -15.14 13.26
C ILE A 37 3.32 -15.37 14.65
N LYS A 38 3.41 -14.37 15.56
CA LYS A 38 2.87 -14.48 16.91
C LYS A 38 1.36 -14.57 16.94
N ASN A 39 0.67 -13.82 16.09
CA ASN A 39 -0.79 -13.84 16.01
C ASN A 39 -1.34 -15.05 15.21
N THR A 40 -0.47 -15.85 14.61
CA THR A 40 -0.84 -17.02 13.83
C THR A 40 -0.24 -18.29 14.42
N TYR A 41 0.77 -18.88 13.80
CA TYR A 41 1.33 -20.18 14.16
C TYR A 41 1.91 -20.26 15.58
N ILE A 42 2.53 -19.21 16.13
CA ILE A 42 3.05 -19.25 17.49
C ILE A 42 1.92 -19.28 18.51
N ARG A 43 0.83 -18.56 18.26
CA ARG A 43 -0.36 -18.60 19.14
C ARG A 43 -0.96 -20.01 19.25
N ILE A 44 -1.01 -20.75 18.14
CA ILE A 44 -1.62 -22.08 18.08
C ILE A 44 -0.63 -23.17 18.49
N LEU A 45 0.59 -23.12 17.99
CA LEU A 45 1.58 -24.18 18.10
C LEU A 45 2.72 -23.87 19.06
N GLY A 46 2.81 -22.66 19.59
CA GLY A 46 3.99 -22.17 20.32
C GLY A 46 4.34 -22.97 21.56
N ILE A 47 3.34 -23.53 22.25
CA ILE A 47 3.53 -24.36 23.46
C ILE A 47 4.00 -25.79 23.15
N LYS A 48 3.87 -26.23 21.89
CA LYS A 48 4.21 -27.59 21.49
C LYS A 48 5.72 -27.77 21.51
N ASN A 49 6.17 -28.95 21.96
CA ASN A 49 7.59 -29.29 21.88
C ASN A 49 8.03 -29.29 20.39
N ILE A 50 9.10 -28.57 20.09
CA ILE A 50 9.55 -28.39 18.71
C ILE A 50 9.96 -29.74 18.05
N LYS A 51 10.44 -30.70 18.87
CA LYS A 51 10.82 -32.04 18.39
C LYS A 51 9.63 -32.92 18.05
N ASP A 52 8.47 -32.63 18.65
CA ASP A 52 7.22 -33.38 18.46
C ASP A 52 6.31 -32.74 17.43
N LEU A 53 6.72 -31.59 16.87
CA LEU A 53 5.97 -30.88 15.82
C LEU A 53 5.96 -31.72 14.54
N LYS A 54 4.75 -31.92 13.98
CA LYS A 54 4.52 -32.66 12.75
C LYS A 54 3.95 -31.75 11.64
N GLN A 55 4.15 -32.14 10.40
CA GLN A 55 3.52 -31.47 9.26
C GLN A 55 1.99 -31.32 9.43
N MET A 56 1.32 -32.34 9.95
CA MET A 56 -0.13 -32.33 10.19
C MET A 56 -0.55 -31.26 11.20
N ASP A 57 0.26 -30.95 12.22
CA ASP A 57 -0.05 -29.87 13.17
C ASP A 57 -0.07 -28.51 12.48
N ILE A 58 0.90 -28.28 11.56
CA ILE A 58 0.97 -27.06 10.78
C ILE A 58 -0.19 -26.96 9.80
N GLN A 59 -0.59 -28.10 9.19
CA GLN A 59 -1.75 -28.15 8.31
C GLN A 59 -3.04 -27.83 9.06
N MET A 60 -3.24 -28.40 10.24
CA MET A 60 -4.43 -28.14 11.06
C MET A 60 -4.49 -26.69 11.49
N ALA A 61 -3.38 -26.11 11.96
CA ALA A 61 -3.29 -24.69 12.28
C ALA A 61 -3.57 -23.79 11.06
N THR A 62 -3.10 -24.19 9.88
CA THR A 62 -3.38 -23.46 8.63
C THR A 62 -4.88 -23.47 8.32
N ASN A 63 -5.54 -24.63 8.46
CA ASN A 63 -6.97 -24.78 8.20
C ASN A 63 -7.81 -23.95 9.22
N GLU A 64 -7.44 -23.94 10.50
CA GLU A 64 -8.07 -23.12 11.53
C GLU A 64 -7.97 -21.64 11.19
N LEU A 65 -6.76 -21.15 10.87
CA LEU A 65 -6.52 -19.75 10.53
C LEU A 65 -7.31 -19.29 9.30
N LEU A 66 -7.47 -20.15 8.29
CA LEU A 66 -8.20 -19.83 7.08
C LEU A 66 -9.72 -19.97 7.24
N GLY A 67 -10.17 -20.98 7.97
CA GLY A 67 -11.59 -21.32 8.13
C GLY A 67 -12.26 -20.55 9.26
N GLU A 68 -11.83 -20.79 10.49
CA GLU A 68 -12.50 -20.25 11.68
C GLU A 68 -12.19 -18.78 11.92
N GLU A 69 -10.94 -18.36 11.68
CA GLU A 69 -10.51 -16.99 11.94
C GLU A 69 -10.53 -16.07 10.72
N HIS A 70 -10.90 -16.59 9.55
CA HIS A 70 -11.07 -15.86 8.31
C HIS A 70 -9.85 -15.00 7.89
N TYR A 71 -8.63 -15.45 8.18
CA TYR A 71 -7.44 -14.79 7.67
C TYR A 71 -7.35 -14.92 6.15
N ALA A 72 -6.94 -13.85 5.48
CA ALA A 72 -6.62 -13.92 4.05
C ALA A 72 -5.48 -14.91 3.79
N GLU A 73 -5.64 -15.78 2.81
CA GLU A 73 -4.67 -16.82 2.42
C GLU A 73 -3.25 -16.26 2.23
N ARG A 74 -3.13 -15.09 1.60
CA ARG A 74 -1.86 -14.39 1.44
C ARG A 74 -1.18 -14.12 2.80
N THR A 75 -1.94 -13.70 3.81
CA THR A 75 -1.40 -13.43 5.15
C THR A 75 -0.84 -14.70 5.77
N ILE A 76 -1.55 -15.80 5.61
CA ILE A 76 -1.12 -17.10 6.15
C ILE A 76 0.08 -17.65 5.37
N LYS A 77 0.12 -17.55 4.04
CA LYS A 77 1.31 -17.91 3.25
C LYS A 77 2.55 -17.11 3.66
N GLU A 78 2.40 -15.82 3.94
CA GLU A 78 3.51 -15.00 4.45
C GLU A 78 3.96 -15.43 5.85
N ALA A 79 3.03 -15.75 6.75
CA ALA A 79 3.35 -16.26 8.09
C ALA A 79 3.99 -17.67 8.04
N LEU A 80 3.50 -18.53 7.16
CA LEU A 80 4.08 -19.85 6.91
C LEU A 80 5.53 -19.76 6.41
N GLY A 81 5.83 -18.79 5.55
CA GLY A 81 7.21 -18.51 5.12
C GLY A 81 8.14 -18.14 6.27
N VAL A 82 7.61 -17.41 7.28
CA VAL A 82 8.35 -17.10 8.51
C VAL A 82 8.58 -18.37 9.34
N LEU A 83 7.54 -19.18 9.54
CA LEU A 83 7.64 -20.47 10.27
C LEU A 83 8.65 -21.40 9.61
N ARG A 84 8.58 -21.53 8.27
CA ARG A 84 9.53 -22.34 7.49
C ARG A 84 10.97 -21.91 7.75
N SER A 85 11.26 -20.61 7.63
CA SER A 85 12.61 -20.09 7.89
C SER A 85 13.10 -20.30 9.33
N CYS A 86 12.18 -20.27 10.29
CA CYS A 86 12.47 -20.56 11.69
C CYS A 86 12.84 -22.03 11.91
N LEU A 87 12.08 -22.95 11.28
CA LEU A 87 12.34 -24.39 11.37
C LEU A 87 13.58 -24.81 10.56
N ASP A 88 13.87 -24.18 9.41
CA ASP A 88 15.15 -24.35 8.71
C ASP A 88 16.34 -24.02 9.61
N ALA A 89 16.25 -22.93 10.34
CA ALA A 89 17.27 -22.57 11.31
C ALA A 89 17.37 -23.59 12.47
N ALA A 90 16.27 -24.22 12.88
CA ALA A 90 16.29 -25.27 13.90
C ALA A 90 17.01 -26.53 13.39
N VAL A 91 16.85 -26.88 12.13
CA VAL A 91 17.59 -28.00 11.48
C VAL A 91 19.09 -27.67 11.42
N ILE A 92 19.46 -26.49 10.95
CA ILE A 92 20.88 -26.05 10.88
C ILE A 92 21.53 -26.09 12.25
N ASN A 93 20.82 -25.72 13.32
CA ASN A 93 21.32 -25.75 14.71
C ASN A 93 21.11 -27.11 15.38
N ARG A 94 20.72 -28.16 14.66
CA ARG A 94 20.58 -29.55 15.15
C ARG A 94 19.59 -29.69 16.32
N ILE A 95 18.55 -28.84 16.37
CA ILE A 95 17.47 -28.90 17.36
C ILE A 95 16.43 -29.93 16.93
N ILE A 96 16.12 -29.95 15.64
CA ILE A 96 15.26 -30.95 14.99
C ILE A 96 15.99 -31.56 13.80
N PRO A 97 15.66 -32.80 13.41
CA PRO A 97 16.37 -33.51 12.33
C PRO A 97 15.95 -33.01 10.93
N VAL A 98 14.68 -32.59 10.77
CA VAL A 98 14.11 -32.13 9.49
C VAL A 98 13.13 -30.99 9.71
N ASN A 99 12.96 -30.15 8.68
CA ASN A 99 11.92 -29.14 8.67
C ASN A 99 10.59 -29.79 8.25
N VAL A 100 9.62 -29.78 9.17
CA VAL A 100 8.27 -30.33 8.93
C VAL A 100 7.29 -29.34 8.27
N CYS A 101 7.74 -28.11 8.01
CA CYS A 101 6.94 -27.10 7.33
C CYS A 101 7.03 -27.24 5.80
N VAL A 102 6.67 -28.43 5.30
CA VAL A 102 6.69 -28.80 3.88
C VAL A 102 5.29 -29.22 3.44
N ASP A 103 5.00 -29.07 2.16
CA ASP A 103 3.78 -29.54 1.52
C ASP A 103 2.49 -29.19 2.29
N ILE A 104 2.38 -27.93 2.72
CA ILE A 104 1.17 -27.41 3.35
C ILE A 104 0.18 -27.02 2.25
N PHE A 105 -0.98 -27.66 2.28
CA PHE A 105 -2.05 -27.45 1.32
C PHE A 105 -2.89 -26.23 1.69
N PHE A 106 -3.21 -25.45 0.68
CA PHE A 106 -4.22 -24.40 0.71
C PHE A 106 -5.40 -24.88 -0.14
N LYS A 107 -6.63 -24.49 0.20
CA LYS A 107 -7.76 -24.78 -0.66
C LYS A 107 -7.46 -24.23 -2.05
N ASP A 108 -7.59 -25.06 -3.05
CA ASP A 108 -7.47 -24.70 -4.47
C ASP A 108 -8.75 -23.93 -4.88
N GLU A 109 -9.04 -22.85 -4.19
CA GLU A 109 -9.94 -21.87 -4.76
C GLU A 109 -9.11 -21.19 -5.83
N ASN A 110 -9.53 -21.33 -7.09
CA ASN A 110 -9.13 -20.47 -8.20
C ASN A 110 -9.52 -19.03 -7.85
N LEU A 111 -8.87 -18.49 -6.83
CA LEU A 111 -8.99 -17.10 -6.43
C LEU A 111 -8.44 -16.30 -7.59
N LYS A 112 -9.36 -15.85 -8.46
CA LYS A 112 -9.01 -14.78 -9.39
C LYS A 112 -8.24 -13.73 -8.58
N PRO A 113 -7.07 -13.29 -9.06
CA PRO A 113 -6.33 -12.23 -8.39
C PRO A 113 -7.32 -11.11 -8.07
N GLN A 114 -7.40 -10.72 -6.79
CA GLN A 114 -8.32 -9.66 -6.39
C GLN A 114 -8.05 -8.46 -7.30
N GLU A 115 -9.03 -8.10 -8.12
CA GLU A 115 -8.91 -7.00 -9.05
C GLU A 115 -8.62 -5.73 -8.25
N ARG A 116 -7.61 -5.00 -8.68
CA ARG A 116 -7.26 -3.74 -8.04
C ARG A 116 -8.34 -2.72 -8.34
N ARG A 117 -8.83 -2.08 -7.31
CA ARG A 117 -9.83 -1.03 -7.48
C ARG A 117 -9.30 0.10 -8.36
N VAL A 118 -9.99 0.35 -9.45
CA VAL A 118 -9.80 1.45 -10.39
C VAL A 118 -11.12 2.19 -10.48
N LEU A 119 -11.11 3.49 -10.36
CA LEU A 119 -12.31 4.31 -10.56
C LEU A 119 -12.63 4.38 -12.05
N THR A 120 -13.89 4.16 -12.43
CA THR A 120 -14.35 4.50 -13.79
C THR A 120 -14.27 6.02 -14.00
N LYS A 121 -14.46 6.48 -15.22
CA LYS A 121 -14.45 7.92 -15.50
C LYS A 121 -15.58 8.62 -14.75
N GLU A 122 -16.77 8.03 -14.78
CA GLU A 122 -17.97 8.52 -14.10
C GLU A 122 -17.80 8.55 -12.58
N GLU A 123 -17.20 7.51 -12.00
CA GLU A 123 -16.88 7.45 -10.57
C GLU A 123 -15.86 8.50 -10.17
N GLN A 124 -14.81 8.67 -10.98
CA GLN A 124 -13.80 9.71 -10.75
C GLN A 124 -14.44 11.10 -10.78
N ASP A 125 -15.28 11.38 -11.77
CA ASP A 125 -15.94 12.67 -11.90
C ASP A 125 -16.93 12.92 -10.75
N LYS A 126 -17.70 11.89 -10.35
CA LYS A 126 -18.60 11.94 -9.19
C LYS A 126 -17.86 12.23 -7.90
N PHE A 127 -16.70 11.57 -7.68
CA PHE A 127 -15.85 11.80 -6.52
C PHE A 127 -15.28 13.22 -6.49
N LEU A 128 -14.71 13.68 -7.62
CA LEU A 128 -14.12 15.01 -7.71
C LEU A 128 -15.16 16.13 -7.60
N GLU A 129 -16.39 15.91 -8.10
CA GLU A 129 -17.49 16.84 -7.93
C GLU A 129 -17.85 17.01 -6.44
N GLU A 130 -17.98 15.91 -5.69
CA GLU A 130 -18.22 15.94 -4.24
C GLU A 130 -17.07 16.60 -3.49
N ALA A 131 -15.85 16.38 -3.96
CA ALA A 131 -14.65 16.90 -3.34
C ALA A 131 -14.35 18.38 -3.60
N LYS A 132 -15.04 19.06 -4.51
CA LYS A 132 -14.72 20.45 -4.94
C LYS A 132 -14.56 21.44 -3.80
N ASN A 133 -15.35 21.30 -2.75
CA ASN A 133 -15.31 22.15 -1.57
C ASN A 133 -14.52 21.54 -0.41
N ASP A 134 -13.93 20.37 -0.59
CA ASP A 134 -13.08 19.75 0.42
C ASP A 134 -11.71 20.42 0.47
N TYR A 135 -11.14 20.47 1.68
CA TYR A 135 -9.79 21.03 1.88
C TYR A 135 -8.75 20.31 1.01
N TYR A 136 -8.89 19.00 0.84
CA TYR A 136 -7.93 18.14 0.14
C TYR A 136 -8.23 17.98 -1.37
N TYR A 137 -9.08 18.80 -1.97
CA TYR A 137 -9.45 18.69 -3.38
C TYR A 137 -8.24 18.60 -4.32
N GLU A 138 -7.31 19.56 -4.21
CA GLU A 138 -6.09 19.58 -5.03
C GLU A 138 -5.20 18.36 -4.75
N ALA A 139 -5.17 17.87 -3.50
CA ALA A 139 -4.42 16.68 -3.13
C ALA A 139 -4.92 15.43 -3.86
N TYR A 140 -6.25 15.26 -3.98
CA TYR A 140 -6.84 14.17 -4.77
C TYR A 140 -6.51 14.30 -6.26
N CYS A 141 -6.64 15.50 -6.81
CA CYS A 141 -6.29 15.79 -8.20
C CYS A 141 -4.81 15.47 -8.50
N ILE A 142 -3.89 15.90 -7.62
CA ILE A 142 -2.46 15.64 -7.76
C ILE A 142 -2.16 14.14 -7.70
N LEU A 143 -2.79 13.39 -6.80
CA LEU A 143 -2.63 11.93 -6.74
C LEU A 143 -3.11 11.24 -8.02
N LEU A 144 -4.25 11.67 -8.58
CA LEU A 144 -4.79 11.17 -9.84
C LEU A 144 -3.92 11.55 -11.05
N CYS A 145 -3.19 12.67 -11.00
CA CYS A 145 -2.32 13.13 -12.10
C CYS A 145 -0.89 12.60 -12.03
N THR A 146 -0.44 12.09 -10.88
CA THR A 146 0.97 11.70 -10.67
C THR A 146 1.15 10.23 -10.35
N GLY A 147 0.12 9.57 -9.84
CA GLY A 147 0.19 8.18 -9.39
C GLY A 147 1.20 7.92 -8.28
N MET A 148 1.60 8.92 -7.50
CA MET A 148 2.50 8.77 -6.35
C MET A 148 1.96 7.74 -5.35
N ARG A 149 2.86 7.02 -4.66
CA ARG A 149 2.45 6.26 -3.49
C ARG A 149 2.07 7.20 -2.36
N ILE A 150 1.10 6.81 -1.54
CA ILE A 150 0.62 7.67 -0.43
C ILE A 150 1.75 8.08 0.53
N GLY A 151 2.74 7.22 0.77
CA GLY A 151 3.89 7.58 1.59
C GLY A 151 4.82 8.60 0.92
N GLU A 152 5.00 8.53 -0.39
CA GLU A 152 5.75 9.51 -1.19
C GLU A 152 5.04 10.87 -1.17
N PHE A 153 3.73 10.85 -1.39
CA PHE A 153 2.86 12.02 -1.27
C PHE A 153 2.98 12.68 0.11
N SER A 154 2.85 11.89 1.19
CA SER A 154 2.93 12.41 2.56
C SER A 154 4.31 12.99 2.93
N GLY A 155 5.37 12.50 2.30
CA GLY A 155 6.74 12.92 2.56
C GLY A 155 7.30 13.95 1.58
N LEU A 156 6.51 14.39 0.59
CA LEU A 156 6.93 15.34 -0.44
C LEU A 156 7.17 16.73 0.17
N GLN A 157 8.28 17.35 -0.19
CA GLN A 157 8.64 18.73 0.22
C GLN A 157 8.60 19.67 -0.97
N TRP A 158 8.40 20.97 -0.71
CA TRP A 158 8.36 21.96 -1.80
C TRP A 158 9.65 22.04 -2.60
N ARG A 159 10.79 21.75 -1.98
CA ARG A 159 12.10 21.71 -2.68
C ARG A 159 12.23 20.54 -3.68
N ASP A 160 11.34 19.54 -3.60
CA ASP A 160 11.35 18.39 -4.52
C ASP A 160 10.58 18.66 -5.80
N ILE A 161 9.95 19.85 -5.92
CA ILE A 161 9.15 20.23 -7.07
C ILE A 161 9.91 21.28 -7.87
N ASP A 162 10.40 20.85 -9.00
CA ASP A 162 11.02 21.74 -10.00
C ASP A 162 9.93 22.25 -10.94
N PHE A 163 9.51 23.50 -10.73
CA PHE A 163 8.49 24.15 -11.57
C PHE A 163 9.05 24.61 -12.94
N GLU A 164 10.35 24.82 -13.05
CA GLU A 164 10.98 25.22 -14.30
C GLU A 164 11.04 24.04 -15.28
N ASN A 165 11.56 22.90 -14.82
CA ASN A 165 11.66 21.67 -15.61
C ASN A 165 10.38 20.81 -15.54
N LYS A 166 9.38 21.20 -14.74
CA LYS A 166 8.10 20.49 -14.54
C LYS A 166 8.27 19.05 -14.10
N VAL A 167 9.07 18.85 -13.06
CA VAL A 167 9.41 17.53 -12.52
C VAL A 167 9.23 17.51 -11.00
N ILE A 168 8.69 16.40 -10.50
CA ILE A 168 8.64 16.07 -9.08
C ILE A 168 9.69 14.98 -8.81
N HIS A 169 10.66 15.27 -7.94
CA HIS A 169 11.67 14.33 -7.50
C HIS A 169 11.13 13.48 -6.34
N ILE A 170 11.13 12.16 -6.48
CA ILE A 170 10.69 11.23 -5.43
C ILE A 170 11.94 10.59 -4.81
N ASP A 171 12.34 11.08 -3.66
CA ASP A 171 13.54 10.62 -2.93
C ASP A 171 13.27 10.28 -1.45
N ARG A 172 12.02 10.38 -1.00
CA ARG A 172 11.60 10.03 0.37
C ARG A 172 10.18 9.51 0.44
N SER A 173 9.86 8.91 1.58
CA SER A 173 8.52 8.39 1.87
C SER A 173 8.24 8.49 3.36
N MET A 174 7.08 8.98 3.73
CA MET A 174 6.60 9.01 5.11
C MET A 174 5.89 7.71 5.45
N LYS A 175 6.16 7.18 6.63
CA LYS A 175 5.53 6.00 7.20
C LYS A 175 5.09 6.28 8.62
N THR A 176 4.03 5.63 9.03
CA THR A 176 3.66 5.55 10.44
C THR A 176 4.41 4.39 11.09
N GLY A 177 5.11 4.66 12.17
CA GLY A 177 5.79 3.69 13.00
C GLY A 177 5.34 3.78 14.46
N TYR A 178 5.94 2.95 15.30
CA TYR A 178 5.74 2.98 16.74
C TYR A 178 7.10 3.01 17.44
N VAL A 179 7.26 3.95 18.36
CA VAL A 179 8.42 4.06 19.23
C VAL A 179 7.90 4.09 20.66
N ASN A 180 8.35 3.16 21.51
CA ASN A 180 7.87 3.01 22.88
C ASN A 180 6.33 2.96 23.00
N GLY A 181 5.68 2.25 22.08
CA GLY A 181 4.21 2.13 22.02
C GLY A 181 3.47 3.35 21.52
N LYS A 182 4.14 4.48 21.28
CA LYS A 182 3.55 5.70 20.71
C LYS A 182 3.64 5.67 19.20
N LYS A 183 2.53 6.02 18.56
CA LYS A 183 2.45 6.20 17.11
C LYS A 183 3.22 7.46 16.71
N ILE A 184 4.17 7.34 15.80
CA ILE A 184 4.94 8.44 15.25
C ILE A 184 5.00 8.35 13.72
N GLU A 185 5.17 9.49 13.07
CA GLU A 185 5.49 9.53 11.65
C GLU A 185 7.01 9.53 11.46
N ILE A 186 7.48 8.82 10.45
CA ILE A 186 8.90 8.63 10.18
C ILE A 186 9.14 8.92 8.69
N LEU A 187 10.03 9.87 8.41
CA LEU A 187 10.50 10.10 7.05
C LEU A 187 11.63 9.10 6.75
N THR A 188 11.50 8.38 5.66
CA THR A 188 12.48 7.37 5.25
C THR A 188 12.91 7.60 3.81
N THR A 189 14.17 7.29 3.52
CA THR A 189 14.63 7.17 2.13
C THR A 189 14.02 5.94 1.45
N PRO A 190 13.85 5.93 0.14
CA PRO A 190 13.35 4.80 -0.60
C PRO A 190 14.18 3.52 -0.35
N LYS A 191 13.51 2.37 -0.35
CA LYS A 191 14.15 1.08 -0.05
C LYS A 191 15.02 0.54 -1.16
N THR A 192 14.79 0.96 -2.41
CA THR A 192 15.49 0.48 -3.60
C THR A 192 15.84 1.64 -4.51
N GLN A 193 16.87 1.46 -5.31
CA GLN A 193 17.32 2.46 -6.29
C GLN A 193 16.22 2.84 -7.30
N ASN A 194 15.38 1.89 -7.68
CA ASN A 194 14.21 2.14 -8.57
C ASN A 194 13.09 2.97 -7.92
N SER A 195 13.19 3.26 -6.63
CA SER A 195 12.23 4.12 -5.95
C SER A 195 12.62 5.60 -6.02
N TYR A 196 13.89 5.90 -6.34
CA TYR A 196 14.32 7.24 -6.73
C TYR A 196 13.92 7.46 -8.17
N ARG A 197 13.06 8.42 -8.41
CA ARG A 197 12.55 8.70 -9.75
C ARG A 197 12.01 10.10 -9.87
N GLU A 198 11.86 10.51 -11.08
CA GLU A 198 11.23 11.75 -11.48
C GLU A 198 9.84 11.47 -12.03
N ILE A 199 8.89 12.30 -11.66
CA ILE A 199 7.53 12.30 -12.20
C ILE A 199 7.36 13.62 -12.96
N PRO A 200 7.40 13.59 -14.29
CA PRO A 200 7.07 14.78 -15.08
C PRO A 200 5.61 15.18 -14.86
N PHE A 201 5.36 16.48 -14.82
CA PHE A 201 4.00 16.97 -14.70
C PHE A 201 3.72 18.06 -15.76
N PHE A 202 2.45 18.30 -16.01
CA PHE A 202 1.98 19.26 -17.01
C PHE A 202 0.96 20.23 -16.42
N GLY A 203 0.47 21.18 -17.24
CA GLY A 203 -0.25 22.38 -16.80
C GLY A 203 -1.34 22.19 -15.74
N GLU A 204 -2.17 21.14 -15.84
CA GLU A 204 -3.20 20.90 -14.83
C GLU A 204 -2.61 20.53 -13.47
N THR A 205 -1.59 19.69 -13.44
CA THR A 205 -0.91 19.33 -12.19
C THR A 205 -0.23 20.54 -11.57
N GLU A 206 0.43 21.37 -12.39
CA GLU A 206 1.03 22.63 -11.96
C GLU A 206 0.00 23.57 -11.32
N LYS A 207 -1.17 23.71 -11.96
CA LYS A 207 -2.27 24.51 -11.43
C LYS A 207 -2.74 24.02 -10.05
N TYR A 208 -2.91 22.69 -9.87
CA TYR A 208 -3.29 22.13 -8.57
C TYR A 208 -2.19 22.34 -7.52
N LEU A 209 -0.92 22.17 -7.87
CA LEU A 209 0.21 22.42 -6.95
C LEU A 209 0.25 23.89 -6.52
N MET A 210 0.08 24.83 -7.44
CA MET A 210 0.06 26.26 -7.14
C MET A 210 -1.15 26.67 -6.28
N ASN A 211 -2.33 26.12 -6.56
CA ASN A 211 -3.53 26.38 -5.75
C ASN A 211 -3.34 25.81 -4.34
N TRP A 212 -2.78 24.62 -4.22
CA TRP A 212 -2.47 24.02 -2.93
C TRP A 212 -1.47 24.87 -2.14
N LYS A 213 -0.41 25.37 -2.78
CA LYS A 213 0.58 26.25 -2.16
C LYS A 213 -0.04 27.55 -1.61
N LYS A 214 -0.93 28.16 -2.40
CA LYS A 214 -1.68 29.36 -1.95
C LYS A 214 -2.57 29.05 -0.74
N LYS A 215 -3.29 27.93 -0.78
CA LYS A 215 -4.15 27.45 0.30
C LYS A 215 -3.35 27.18 1.57
N GLN A 216 -2.23 26.48 1.48
CA GLN A 216 -1.34 26.20 2.61
C GLN A 216 -0.80 27.50 3.21
N LEU A 217 -0.32 28.43 2.38
CA LEU A 217 0.19 29.73 2.84
C LEU A 217 -0.88 30.52 3.56
N PHE A 218 -2.11 30.55 3.05
CA PHE A 218 -3.25 31.22 3.71
C PHE A 218 -3.47 30.68 5.13
N TYR A 219 -3.51 29.34 5.31
CA TYR A 219 -3.69 28.76 6.64
C TYR A 219 -2.49 29.00 7.55
N LYS A 220 -1.27 28.95 7.02
CA LYS A 220 -0.04 29.25 7.75
C LYS A 220 -0.06 30.69 8.30
N GLN A 221 -0.42 31.65 7.47
CA GLN A 221 -0.55 33.06 7.89
C GLN A 221 -1.70 33.28 8.90
N LYS A 222 -2.87 32.65 8.64
CA LYS A 222 -4.04 32.75 9.53
C LYS A 222 -3.78 32.19 10.91
N LEU A 223 -2.98 31.16 11.05
CA LEU A 223 -2.69 30.49 12.31
C LEU A 223 -1.49 31.08 13.03
N GLY A 224 -0.53 31.70 12.33
CA GLY A 224 0.72 32.21 12.93
C GLY A 224 1.41 31.15 13.78
N ASP A 225 1.66 31.44 15.05
CA ASP A 225 2.34 30.54 16.00
C ASP A 225 1.57 29.26 16.31
N ARG A 226 0.28 29.15 15.94
CA ARG A 226 -0.52 27.92 16.08
C ARG A 226 -0.32 26.96 14.91
N TRP A 227 0.45 27.34 13.90
CA TRP A 227 0.80 26.47 12.81
C TRP A 227 1.74 25.35 13.30
N ARG A 228 1.29 24.12 13.21
CA ARG A 228 2.00 22.92 13.72
C ARG A 228 3.00 22.38 12.69
N ALA A 229 3.93 23.21 12.23
CA ALA A 229 5.03 22.69 11.43
C ALA A 229 5.81 21.64 12.22
N SER A 230 6.23 20.61 11.53
CA SER A 230 7.10 19.54 12.08
C SER A 230 8.50 19.75 11.48
N PRO A 231 9.40 20.48 12.16
CA PRO A 231 10.72 20.85 11.63
C PRO A 231 11.53 19.63 11.15
N GLU A 232 11.35 18.49 11.81
CA GLU A 232 11.99 17.22 11.48
C GLU A 232 11.61 16.69 10.08
N PHE A 233 10.48 17.14 9.51
CA PHE A 233 10.03 16.74 8.17
C PHE A 233 10.30 17.79 7.09
N GLY A 234 10.85 18.94 7.46
CA GLY A 234 11.09 20.04 6.54
C GLY A 234 9.79 20.70 6.04
N ASP A 235 9.85 21.42 4.92
CA ASP A 235 8.72 22.15 4.34
C ASP A 235 7.84 21.22 3.48
N LEU A 236 6.98 20.44 4.14
CA LEU A 236 6.08 19.48 3.48
C LEU A 236 5.10 20.19 2.55
N VAL A 237 4.86 19.59 1.38
CA VAL A 237 3.83 20.02 0.44
C VAL A 237 2.46 19.81 1.06
N PHE A 238 2.17 18.59 1.52
CA PHE A 238 0.82 18.22 1.96
C PHE A 238 0.69 18.27 3.47
N THR A 239 0.00 19.31 3.95
CA THR A 239 -0.28 19.53 5.36
C THR A 239 -1.78 19.68 5.61
N SER A 240 -2.21 19.36 6.82
CA SER A 240 -3.56 19.69 7.28
C SER A 240 -3.75 21.22 7.42
N THR A 241 -4.98 21.65 7.66
CA THR A 241 -5.30 23.05 7.98
C THR A 241 -4.55 23.57 9.20
N LEU A 242 -4.01 22.69 10.03
CA LEU A 242 -3.21 23.05 11.21
C LEU A 242 -1.70 22.95 10.98
N GLY A 243 -1.26 22.51 9.80
CA GLY A 243 0.17 22.34 9.46
C GLY A 243 0.77 20.97 9.73
N SER A 244 0.02 20.06 10.34
CA SER A 244 0.49 18.69 10.56
C SER A 244 0.54 17.89 9.24
N PRO A 245 1.42 16.87 9.11
CA PRO A 245 1.52 16.06 7.90
C PRO A 245 0.19 15.42 7.50
N VAL A 246 -0.10 15.37 6.20
CA VAL A 246 -1.21 14.58 5.65
C VAL A 246 -0.75 13.15 5.48
N THR A 247 -1.03 12.33 6.48
CA THR A 247 -0.70 10.91 6.47
C THR A 247 -1.74 10.09 5.70
N ARG A 248 -1.42 8.80 5.45
CA ARG A 248 -2.38 7.85 4.89
C ARG A 248 -3.72 7.85 5.64
N TYR A 249 -3.68 7.90 6.98
CA TYR A 249 -4.90 7.84 7.80
C TYR A 249 -5.74 9.09 7.65
N VAL A 250 -5.09 10.27 7.62
CA VAL A 250 -5.78 11.55 7.43
C VAL A 250 -6.50 11.57 6.07
N LEU A 251 -5.79 11.16 5.01
CA LEU A 251 -6.37 11.15 3.67
C LEU A 251 -7.45 10.08 3.51
N SER A 252 -7.27 8.87 4.07
CA SER A 252 -8.31 7.84 4.06
C SER A 252 -9.58 8.31 4.74
N SER A 253 -9.47 8.89 5.95
CA SER A 253 -10.65 9.41 6.67
C SER A 253 -11.36 10.53 5.91
N ALA A 254 -10.62 11.37 5.18
CA ALA A 254 -11.21 12.41 4.34
C ALA A 254 -11.94 11.80 3.13
N ILE A 255 -11.37 10.79 2.50
CA ILE A 255 -12.01 10.02 1.42
C ILE A 255 -13.28 9.33 1.92
N ASP A 256 -13.21 8.62 3.06
CA ASP A 256 -14.35 7.92 3.65
C ASP A 256 -15.54 8.87 3.90
N ARG A 257 -15.25 10.08 4.38
CA ARG A 257 -16.28 11.12 4.56
C ARG A 257 -16.94 11.50 3.23
N LEU A 258 -16.17 11.70 2.16
CA LEU A 258 -16.71 12.04 0.83
C LEU A 258 -17.52 10.87 0.24
N VAL A 259 -17.04 9.65 0.38
CA VAL A 259 -17.75 8.43 -0.04
C VAL A 259 -19.09 8.32 0.69
N ASN A 260 -19.10 8.54 2.01
CA ASN A 260 -20.33 8.54 2.79
C ASN A 260 -21.32 9.63 2.32
N ASN A 261 -20.84 10.84 2.00
CA ASN A 261 -21.70 11.90 1.46
C ASN A 261 -22.29 11.51 0.11
N ILE A 262 -21.51 10.91 -0.79
CA ILE A 262 -21.96 10.40 -2.08
C ILE A 262 -23.07 9.36 -1.88
N ASN A 263 -22.85 8.41 -0.96
CA ASN A 263 -23.81 7.34 -0.69
C ASN A 263 -25.09 7.86 -0.03
N MET A 264 -25.02 8.87 0.83
CA MET A 264 -26.22 9.51 1.40
C MET A 264 -27.06 10.23 0.33
N LYS A 265 -26.40 10.89 -0.63
CA LYS A 265 -27.08 11.50 -1.77
C LYS A 265 -27.74 10.44 -2.65
N GLU A 266 -27.02 9.35 -2.93
CA GLU A 266 -27.51 8.21 -3.70
C GLU A 266 -28.74 7.56 -3.04
N LEU A 267 -28.67 7.32 -1.72
CA LEU A 267 -29.80 6.79 -0.94
C LEU A 267 -31.05 7.67 -1.10
N THR A 268 -30.87 8.99 -1.05
CA THR A 268 -31.96 9.95 -1.20
C THR A 268 -32.59 9.89 -2.59
N ILE A 269 -31.75 9.77 -3.64
CA ILE A 269 -32.20 9.69 -5.03
C ILE A 269 -32.92 8.35 -5.27
N ALA A 270 -32.28 7.23 -4.89
CA ALA A 270 -32.83 5.89 -5.06
C ALA A 270 -34.19 5.72 -4.37
N SER A 271 -34.32 6.28 -3.14
CA SER A 271 -35.60 6.28 -2.41
C SER A 271 -36.71 7.06 -3.14
N ARG A 272 -36.38 8.19 -3.78
CA ARG A 272 -37.36 8.98 -4.56
C ARG A 272 -37.74 8.30 -5.86
N GLU A 273 -36.82 7.60 -6.49
CA GLU A 273 -36.99 6.90 -7.75
C GLU A 273 -37.55 5.47 -7.59
N GLY A 274 -37.65 4.96 -6.37
CA GLY A 274 -38.15 3.61 -6.09
C GLY A 274 -37.22 2.50 -6.64
N ARG A 275 -35.93 2.75 -6.73
CA ARG A 275 -34.90 1.78 -7.21
C ARG A 275 -33.93 1.38 -6.12
N GLU A 276 -33.19 0.33 -6.38
CA GLU A 276 -32.08 -0.08 -5.52
C GLU A 276 -30.93 0.96 -5.51
N ILE A 277 -30.22 1.02 -4.39
CA ILE A 277 -29.06 1.87 -4.19
C ILE A 277 -27.89 1.32 -5.02
N ILE A 278 -27.18 2.17 -5.73
CA ILE A 278 -25.90 1.85 -6.36
C ILE A 278 -24.77 2.40 -5.47
N PRO A 279 -24.18 1.56 -4.61
CA PRO A 279 -23.20 2.03 -3.64
C PRO A 279 -21.90 2.47 -4.32
N PHE A 280 -21.35 3.55 -3.82
CA PHE A 280 -20.02 4.03 -4.20
C PHE A 280 -19.03 3.53 -3.14
N GLU A 281 -18.21 2.54 -3.48
CA GLU A 281 -17.43 1.77 -2.52
C GLU A 281 -15.95 1.69 -2.90
N ASP A 282 -15.14 1.17 -1.96
CA ASP A 282 -13.73 0.81 -2.15
C ASP A 282 -12.82 1.94 -2.65
N VAL A 283 -13.10 3.19 -2.28
CA VAL A 283 -12.21 4.30 -2.59
C VAL A 283 -11.19 4.49 -1.47
N TYR A 284 -9.93 4.39 -1.84
CA TYR A 284 -8.81 4.56 -0.92
C TYR A 284 -7.60 5.17 -1.66
N PRO A 285 -6.59 5.72 -0.98
CA PRO A 285 -5.51 6.45 -1.65
C PRO A 285 -4.77 5.65 -2.74
N HIS A 286 -4.65 4.32 -2.59
CA HIS A 286 -4.03 3.48 -3.62
C HIS A 286 -4.93 3.28 -4.86
N ALA A 287 -6.25 3.40 -4.73
CA ALA A 287 -7.17 3.34 -5.88
C ALA A 287 -6.87 4.50 -6.86
N PHE A 288 -6.53 5.69 -6.38
CA PHE A 288 -6.11 6.81 -7.25
C PHE A 288 -4.86 6.49 -8.06
N ARG A 289 -3.88 5.83 -7.43
CA ARG A 289 -2.68 5.38 -8.14
C ARG A 289 -2.98 4.30 -9.18
N HIS A 290 -3.90 3.38 -8.89
CA HIS A 290 -4.35 2.38 -9.85
C HIS A 290 -5.10 3.03 -11.00
N THR A 291 -5.97 3.99 -10.71
CA THR A 291 -6.70 4.79 -11.70
C THR A 291 -5.74 5.55 -12.61
N PHE A 292 -4.71 6.22 -12.06
CA PHE A 292 -3.67 6.87 -12.86
C PHE A 292 -3.00 5.89 -13.83
N ALA A 293 -2.54 4.73 -13.35
CA ALA A 293 -1.90 3.74 -14.21
C ALA A 293 -2.82 3.27 -15.33
N THR A 294 -4.09 2.98 -15.02
CA THR A 294 -5.11 2.58 -16.00
C THR A 294 -5.34 3.66 -17.04
N ARG A 295 -5.49 4.94 -16.63
CA ARG A 295 -5.65 6.06 -17.56
C ARG A 295 -4.43 6.25 -18.48
N CYS A 296 -3.22 6.03 -17.97
CA CYS A 296 -2.00 6.04 -18.78
C CYS A 296 -2.04 4.93 -19.85
N PHE A 297 -2.46 3.71 -19.50
CA PHE A 297 -2.65 2.62 -20.45
C PHE A 297 -3.73 2.92 -21.49
N GLU A 298 -4.89 3.42 -21.07
CA GLU A 298 -6.00 3.82 -21.95
C GLU A 298 -5.57 4.89 -22.96
N LYS A 299 -4.67 5.80 -22.57
CA LYS A 299 -4.09 6.82 -23.44
C LYS A 299 -2.92 6.31 -24.32
N GLY A 300 -2.59 5.03 -24.27
CA GLY A 300 -1.55 4.42 -25.10
C GLY A 300 -0.13 4.66 -24.61
N MET A 301 0.07 5.06 -23.35
CA MET A 301 1.41 5.19 -22.80
C MET A 301 2.11 3.83 -22.71
N SER A 302 3.37 3.77 -23.13
CA SER A 302 4.16 2.53 -23.05
C SER A 302 4.22 1.96 -21.63
N PRO A 303 4.00 0.64 -21.44
CA PRO A 303 4.11 -0.01 -20.14
C PRO A 303 5.45 0.24 -19.43
N LEU A 304 6.55 0.36 -20.16
CA LEU A 304 7.88 0.67 -19.62
C LEU A 304 7.95 2.10 -19.05
N VAL A 305 7.30 3.06 -19.70
CA VAL A 305 7.22 4.44 -19.21
C VAL A 305 6.36 4.48 -17.95
N ILE A 306 5.20 3.81 -17.96
CA ILE A 306 4.33 3.70 -16.79
C ILE A 306 5.10 3.06 -15.62
N GLN A 307 5.83 1.97 -15.86
CA GLN A 307 6.65 1.31 -14.84
C GLN A 307 7.64 2.28 -14.19
N ARG A 308 8.35 3.09 -14.98
CA ARG A 308 9.33 4.07 -14.50
C ARG A 308 8.67 5.16 -13.68
N ILE A 309 7.59 5.78 -14.18
CA ILE A 309 6.82 6.82 -13.48
C ILE A 309 6.27 6.26 -12.16
N MET A 310 5.72 5.05 -12.18
CA MET A 310 5.15 4.39 -11.01
C MET A 310 6.24 3.89 -10.03
N GLY A 311 7.48 3.68 -10.47
CA GLY A 311 8.55 3.11 -9.66
C GLY A 311 8.24 1.67 -9.24
N HIS A 312 7.73 0.84 -10.17
CA HIS A 312 7.52 -0.58 -9.91
C HIS A 312 8.82 -1.35 -10.09
N ALA A 313 9.28 -2.01 -9.02
CA ALA A 313 10.50 -2.83 -9.06
C ALA A 313 10.33 -4.07 -9.97
N ASN A 314 9.11 -4.62 -10.07
CA ASN A 314 8.79 -5.75 -10.93
C ASN A 314 7.84 -5.32 -12.06
N TYR A 315 8.24 -5.59 -13.30
CA TYR A 315 7.45 -5.30 -14.50
C TYR A 315 6.08 -6.02 -14.48
N ALA A 316 6.01 -7.23 -13.95
CA ALA A 316 4.75 -7.95 -13.77
C ALA A 316 3.71 -7.14 -12.96
N THR A 317 4.16 -6.28 -12.04
CA THR A 317 3.26 -5.36 -11.31
C THR A 317 2.62 -4.33 -12.24
N THR A 318 3.30 -3.89 -13.29
CA THR A 318 2.77 -2.99 -14.29
C THR A 318 1.88 -3.74 -15.28
N LEU A 319 2.30 -4.94 -15.70
CA LEU A 319 1.51 -5.79 -16.58
C LEU A 319 0.18 -6.25 -15.96
N SER A 320 0.05 -6.27 -14.63
CA SER A 320 -1.24 -6.60 -14.00
C SER A 320 -2.36 -5.60 -14.31
N PHE A 321 -2.07 -4.50 -15.00
CA PHE A 321 -3.07 -3.57 -15.55
C PHE A 321 -3.40 -3.86 -17.02
N THR A 322 -2.69 -4.78 -17.69
CA THR A 322 -2.85 -5.04 -19.14
C THR A 322 -4.06 -5.90 -19.47
N HIS A 323 -4.72 -6.54 -18.48
CA HIS A 323 -6.00 -7.21 -18.74
C HIS A 323 -7.08 -6.24 -19.24
N LEU A 324 -6.93 -4.95 -18.95
CA LEU A 324 -7.76 -3.87 -19.49
C LEU A 324 -7.49 -3.58 -20.98
N LEU A 325 -6.44 -4.18 -21.57
CA LEU A 325 -6.06 -3.98 -22.97
C LEU A 325 -6.66 -5.03 -23.92
N ASN A 326 -7.50 -5.96 -23.45
CA ASN A 326 -8.05 -6.99 -24.33
C ASN A 326 -8.85 -6.39 -25.51
N ASP A 327 -9.50 -5.26 -25.30
CA ASP A 327 -10.20 -4.54 -26.36
C ASP A 327 -9.28 -3.83 -27.35
N LYS A 328 -8.09 -3.42 -26.90
CA LYS A 328 -7.09 -2.77 -27.75
C LYS A 328 -6.26 -3.75 -28.61
N LYS A 329 -6.27 -5.05 -28.33
CA LYS A 329 -5.55 -6.03 -29.15
C LYS A 329 -5.96 -5.99 -30.62
N LYS A 330 -7.25 -5.76 -30.89
CA LYS A 330 -7.77 -5.64 -32.25
C LYS A 330 -7.28 -4.35 -32.94
N GLU A 331 -7.23 -3.23 -32.21
CA GLU A 331 -6.72 -1.96 -32.75
C GLU A 331 -5.22 -2.02 -33.03
N GLU A 332 -4.44 -2.64 -32.14
CA GLU A 332 -3.00 -2.80 -32.33
C GLU A 332 -2.66 -3.75 -33.49
N ILE A 333 -3.41 -4.85 -33.67
CA ILE A 333 -3.25 -5.76 -34.81
C ILE A 333 -3.64 -5.06 -36.11
N ASN A 334 -4.69 -4.25 -36.12
CA ASN A 334 -5.07 -3.49 -37.32
C ASN A 334 -3.99 -2.49 -37.74
N ARG A 335 -3.27 -1.88 -36.78
CA ARG A 335 -2.12 -1.00 -37.08
C ARG A 335 -0.95 -1.75 -37.72
N ILE A 336 -0.78 -3.05 -37.42
CA ILE A 336 0.23 -3.91 -38.06
C ILE A 336 -0.20 -4.33 -39.46
N GLY A 337 -1.53 -4.47 -39.72
CA GLY A 337 -2.06 -4.86 -41.01
C GLY A 337 -1.67 -3.90 -42.16
N ASP A 338 -1.47 -2.63 -41.88
CA ASP A 338 -0.99 -1.63 -42.84
C ASP A 338 0.53 -1.76 -43.15
N PHE A 339 1.23 -2.66 -42.48
CA PHE A 339 2.70 -2.84 -42.63
C PHE A 339 3.05 -3.70 -43.86
N LEU A 340 2.09 -4.40 -44.45
CA LEU A 340 2.29 -5.29 -45.61
C LEU A 340 1.67 -4.71 -46.89
N ALA A 341 1.11 -3.51 -46.84
CA ALA A 341 0.68 -2.72 -47.96
C ALA A 341 1.73 -1.70 -48.32
#